data_488a77246e79e5d649993680b6b96e72
#
_entry.id   488a77246e79e5d649993680b6b96e72
#
_cell.length_a   1.000
_cell.length_b   1.000
_cell.length_c   1.000
_cell.angle_alpha   90.00
_cell.angle_beta   90.00
_cell.angle_gamma   90.00
#
_symmetry.space_group_name_H-M   'P 1'
#
loop_
_entity.id
_entity.type
_entity.pdbx_description
1 polymer ?
#
loop_
_entity_poly.entity_id
_entity_poly.type
_entity_poly.pdbx_seq_one_letter_code
_entity_poly.pdbx_strand_id
1 'polypeptide(L)'
;MRRWTRPALVLVLASAAACGTTVGNTAGLRPGQAGAGLSLPTPAPSTGVTDRAGSARSGPTGGVGQSISVGDGPAPVASGPTPSVAPGTGPVAGSSGPIKVGFMYSVNDAAETAGVDNNTSINGGNVMRALVASYNHEGGFAGRRIDPVYASLRSSSNDFEGDLAAACAKLTQDNHVAAVISAIGLYSESFYACLAKSGTPVIAGDTGPDLYDARAFPNLFTPDSMLGDTRVIEVVERLHASGWLSTRDKMGVVIEDCPINQRIYANSLAPELRRLGIAVAATAQPQCFQAISDLGAISTEMGGAVARFRQRGVTKVIFVSQAQEGTIAYEFMLAAGNQGWYPGYALSSASFATTLQTQSGVPAREFRNARGVGWSPPTDTVKRSDWTMTSTTRECMKQVRAQGLRPSTAVDNVYVETVCDPFVLYDAALRSTRGDATATAVQTGLRVAGRSFVSSYSVSGATGFWDHGRLTPAQGRMFSYVPAQGGFVYTGQPFHFGS
;
A
#
# COMPACT_ATOMS: atom_id res chain seq x y z
N MET A 1 15.95 42.19 6.49
CA MET A 1 15.78 41.21 5.41
C MET A 1 16.55 39.94 5.79
N ARG A 2 15.89 38.99 6.43
CA ARG A 2 16.47 37.69 6.82
C ARG A 2 16.17 36.70 5.71
N ARG A 3 17.20 36.20 5.03
CA ARG A 3 17.09 35.10 4.05
C ARG A 3 16.75 33.81 4.80
N TRP A 4 15.57 33.29 4.57
CA TRP A 4 15.18 31.95 5.00
C TRP A 4 15.72 30.96 4.00
N THR A 5 16.76 30.24 4.38
CA THR A 5 17.19 29.03 3.70
C THR A 5 16.13 27.96 3.99
N ARG A 6 15.37 27.54 2.97
CA ARG A 6 14.44 26.42 3.05
C ARG A 6 15.26 25.14 3.15
N PRO A 7 15.05 24.28 4.14
CA PRO A 7 15.62 22.96 4.11
C PRO A 7 14.95 22.18 2.96
N ALA A 8 15.76 21.58 2.09
CA ALA A 8 15.29 20.63 1.10
C ALA A 8 14.76 19.39 1.85
N LEU A 9 13.44 19.25 1.92
CA LEU A 9 12.78 18.10 2.51
C LEU A 9 12.84 16.98 1.47
N VAL A 10 13.80 16.08 1.60
CA VAL A 10 13.85 14.85 0.83
C VAL A 10 12.83 13.90 1.45
N LEU A 11 11.73 13.70 0.75
CA LEU A 11 10.67 12.82 1.16
C LEU A 11 10.99 11.40 0.74
N VAL A 12 10.92 10.54 1.69
CA VAL A 12 10.94 9.11 1.47
C VAL A 12 9.50 8.65 1.37
N LEU A 13 9.03 8.36 0.18
CA LEU A 13 8.06 7.30 0.04
C LEU A 13 8.66 6.08 0.72
N ALA A 14 7.90 5.42 1.57
CA ALA A 14 8.33 4.21 2.22
C ALA A 14 8.65 3.17 1.13
N SER A 15 9.68 3.38 0.42
CA SER A 15 10.38 2.60 -0.58
C SER A 15 10.87 3.51 -1.72
N ALA A 16 12.14 3.66 -1.82
CA ALA A 16 12.85 3.73 -3.08
C ALA A 16 12.84 5.02 -3.93
N ALA A 17 12.38 6.17 -3.51
CA ALA A 17 12.46 7.37 -4.34
C ALA A 17 13.79 8.15 -4.24
N ALA A 18 14.87 7.57 -3.76
CA ALA A 18 16.11 8.29 -3.48
C ALA A 18 17.25 8.11 -4.52
N CYS A 19 17.01 7.46 -5.64
CA CYS A 19 17.98 7.43 -6.74
C CYS A 19 17.52 8.31 -7.90
N GLY A 20 17.37 9.61 -7.66
CA GLY A 20 17.45 10.59 -8.72
C GLY A 20 18.90 10.68 -9.17
N THR A 21 19.25 10.07 -10.30
CA THR A 21 20.43 10.48 -11.04
C THR A 21 20.25 11.94 -11.41
N THR A 22 20.94 12.83 -10.70
CA THR A 22 21.12 14.20 -11.13
C THR A 22 21.87 14.16 -12.45
N VAL A 23 21.14 14.21 -13.56
CA VAL A 23 21.70 14.69 -14.82
C VAL A 23 22.02 16.15 -14.54
N GLY A 24 23.30 16.43 -14.32
CA GLY A 24 23.79 17.76 -14.06
C GLY A 24 23.39 18.71 -15.18
N ASN A 25 22.64 19.72 -14.80
CA ASN A 25 22.35 20.86 -15.66
C ASN A 25 23.67 21.65 -15.83
N THR A 26 24.43 21.31 -16.90
CA THR A 26 25.61 22.07 -17.32
C THR A 26 25.16 23.33 -18.04
N ALA A 27 24.70 24.32 -17.28
CA ALA A 27 24.63 25.70 -17.74
C ALA A 27 25.73 26.47 -17.01
N GLY A 28 26.87 26.60 -17.66
CA GLY A 28 27.94 27.53 -17.21
C GLY A 28 29.36 27.00 -17.20
N LEU A 29 29.87 26.41 -18.28
CA LEU A 29 31.31 26.25 -18.49
C LEU A 29 31.74 26.95 -19.77
N ARG A 30 32.69 27.89 -19.60
CA ARG A 30 33.38 28.62 -20.68
C ARG A 30 34.18 27.64 -21.56
N PRO A 31 34.34 27.90 -22.87
CA PRO A 31 35.14 27.04 -23.76
C PRO A 31 36.63 27.25 -23.51
N GLY A 32 37.34 26.15 -23.29
CA GLY A 32 38.79 26.13 -23.33
C GLY A 32 39.45 25.27 -22.28
N GLN A 33 39.51 23.95 -22.52
CA GLN A 33 40.70 23.13 -22.25
C GLN A 33 40.45 21.71 -22.77
N ALA A 34 41.18 21.36 -23.85
CA ALA A 34 41.30 20.03 -24.38
C ALA A 34 42.30 19.22 -23.53
N GLY A 35 42.02 17.95 -23.28
CA GLY A 35 43.01 17.08 -22.68
C GLY A 35 42.51 15.68 -22.30
N ALA A 36 42.97 14.71 -23.06
CA ALA A 36 43.18 13.30 -22.75
C ALA A 36 41.97 12.35 -22.71
N GLY A 37 41.88 11.53 -23.77
CA GLY A 37 40.92 10.43 -23.92
C GLY A 37 41.20 9.24 -23.00
N LEU A 38 40.14 8.61 -22.61
CA LEU A 38 40.13 7.22 -22.10
C LEU A 38 39.30 6.40 -23.06
N SER A 39 39.98 5.48 -23.77
CA SER A 39 39.39 4.53 -24.70
C SER A 39 38.71 3.41 -23.92
N LEU A 40 37.44 3.15 -24.21
CA LEU A 40 36.70 1.97 -23.77
C LEU A 40 37.01 0.80 -24.73
N PRO A 41 37.13 -0.43 -24.23
CA PRO A 41 37.37 -1.59 -25.07
C PRO A 41 36.07 -2.05 -25.77
N THR A 42 36.18 -2.32 -27.08
CA THR A 42 35.14 -2.89 -27.94
C THR A 42 34.94 -4.38 -27.62
N PRO A 43 33.71 -4.90 -27.49
CA PRO A 43 33.49 -6.34 -27.37
C PRO A 43 33.64 -7.04 -28.74
N ALA A 44 34.31 -8.20 -28.71
CA ALA A 44 34.54 -9.07 -29.85
C ALA A 44 33.24 -9.85 -30.22
N PRO A 45 33.10 -10.23 -31.53
CA PRO A 45 31.91 -10.95 -31.98
C PRO A 45 32.00 -12.45 -31.63
N SER A 46 30.90 -12.98 -31.05
CA SER A 46 30.72 -14.41 -30.79
C SER A 46 30.25 -15.13 -32.05
N THR A 47 31.00 -16.12 -32.45
CA THR A 47 30.72 -17.06 -33.53
C THR A 47 29.59 -18.02 -33.19
N GLY A 48 28.72 -18.28 -34.18
CA GLY A 48 27.57 -19.15 -34.09
C GLY A 48 27.92 -20.64 -33.91
N VAL A 49 26.95 -21.35 -33.33
CA VAL A 49 26.85 -22.81 -33.39
C VAL A 49 25.45 -23.18 -33.87
N THR A 50 25.47 -24.05 -34.85
CA THR A 50 24.42 -24.54 -35.72
C THR A 50 23.39 -25.47 -35.04
N ASP A 51 22.22 -25.48 -35.67
CA ASP A 51 21.08 -26.40 -35.63
C ASP A 51 21.34 -27.86 -35.28
N ARG A 52 20.43 -28.44 -34.53
CA ARG A 52 20.02 -29.82 -34.77
C ARG A 52 18.55 -30.04 -34.45
N ALA A 53 17.80 -30.31 -35.52
CA ALA A 53 16.42 -30.79 -35.49
C ALA A 53 16.36 -32.25 -35.01
N GLY A 54 15.25 -32.61 -34.34
CA GLY A 54 14.93 -33.98 -33.91
C GLY A 54 13.46 -34.17 -33.60
N SER A 55 12.75 -34.56 -34.60
CA SER A 55 11.49 -35.30 -34.84
C SER A 55 10.66 -35.82 -33.64
N ALA A 56 9.41 -35.48 -33.73
CA ALA A 56 8.14 -36.17 -33.56
C ALA A 56 8.08 -37.60 -32.94
N ARG A 57 7.11 -37.78 -32.02
CA ARG A 57 6.18 -38.93 -32.07
C ARG A 57 4.86 -38.68 -31.37
N SER A 58 3.83 -39.07 -32.05
CA SER A 58 2.39 -39.00 -31.84
C SER A 58 1.80 -40.00 -30.83
N GLY A 59 0.75 -39.56 -30.09
CA GLY A 59 -0.51 -40.17 -29.75
C GLY A 59 -0.53 -41.37 -28.77
N PRO A 60 -1.67 -41.73 -28.17
CA PRO A 60 -3.02 -41.62 -28.69
C PRO A 60 -4.13 -41.12 -27.74
N THR A 61 -5.23 -40.81 -28.35
CA THR A 61 -6.60 -40.53 -27.88
C THR A 61 -7.18 -41.56 -26.93
N GLY A 62 -7.94 -41.10 -25.91
CA GLY A 62 -8.85 -41.90 -25.15
C GLY A 62 -9.90 -40.99 -24.49
N GLY A 63 -11.06 -40.83 -25.12
CA GLY A 63 -12.20 -40.17 -24.58
C GLY A 63 -13.02 -41.10 -23.66
N VAL A 64 -13.55 -40.54 -22.58
CA VAL A 64 -14.80 -41.01 -21.98
C VAL A 64 -15.56 -39.79 -21.45
N GLY A 65 -16.68 -39.49 -22.08
CA GLY A 65 -17.63 -38.51 -21.59
C GLY A 65 -18.43 -39.11 -20.42
N GLN A 66 -18.64 -38.32 -19.39
CA GLN A 66 -19.73 -38.51 -18.46
C GLN A 66 -20.46 -37.18 -18.25
N SER A 67 -21.68 -37.18 -18.75
CA SER A 67 -22.71 -36.19 -18.49
C SER A 67 -23.13 -36.28 -17.02
N ILE A 68 -23.04 -35.17 -16.27
CA ILE A 68 -23.71 -35.06 -14.98
C ILE A 68 -24.84 -34.05 -15.13
N SER A 69 -26.05 -34.58 -14.89
CA SER A 69 -27.33 -33.88 -14.89
C SER A 69 -27.41 -32.86 -13.77
N VAL A 70 -27.97 -31.70 -14.13
CA VAL A 70 -28.33 -30.61 -13.21
C VAL A 70 -29.57 -31.09 -12.42
N GLY A 71 -29.41 -31.16 -11.11
CA GLY A 71 -30.49 -31.44 -10.16
C GLY A 71 -30.78 -30.23 -9.28
N ASP A 72 -32.00 -30.00 -9.06
CA ASP A 72 -32.80 -28.97 -8.44
C ASP A 72 -32.27 -28.22 -7.21
N GLY A 73 -32.82 -27.02 -7.01
CA GLY A 73 -32.45 -25.96 -6.11
C GLY A 73 -32.49 -26.27 -4.60
N PRO A 74 -31.89 -25.36 -3.79
CA PRO A 74 -31.79 -25.55 -2.35
C PRO A 74 -33.11 -25.26 -1.63
N ALA A 75 -33.48 -26.18 -0.73
CA ALA A 75 -34.57 -26.02 0.23
C ALA A 75 -34.26 -24.93 1.29
N PRO A 76 -35.31 -24.32 1.86
CA PRO A 76 -35.10 -23.26 2.87
C PRO A 76 -34.55 -23.85 4.17
N VAL A 77 -33.44 -23.26 4.65
CA VAL A 77 -32.80 -23.59 5.93
C VAL A 77 -33.68 -23.04 7.05
N ALA A 78 -34.21 -23.91 7.90
CA ALA A 78 -34.93 -23.55 9.11
C ALA A 78 -34.03 -22.82 10.11
N SER A 79 -34.52 -21.68 10.59
CA SER A 79 -33.88 -20.88 11.63
C SER A 79 -33.87 -21.67 12.96
N GLY A 80 -32.73 -22.22 13.32
CA GLY A 80 -32.51 -22.80 14.65
C GLY A 80 -32.30 -21.72 15.71
N PRO A 81 -32.62 -21.99 17.00
CA PRO A 81 -32.54 -21.00 18.06
C PRO A 81 -31.11 -20.59 18.35
N THR A 82 -30.91 -19.30 18.44
CA THR A 82 -29.65 -18.63 18.85
C THR A 82 -29.21 -19.15 20.22
N PRO A 83 -27.99 -19.67 20.41
CA PRO A 83 -27.53 -20.00 21.76
C PRO A 83 -27.30 -18.72 22.55
N SER A 84 -28.11 -18.56 23.62
CA SER A 84 -27.93 -17.56 24.68
C SER A 84 -26.66 -17.91 25.43
N VAL A 85 -25.59 -17.13 25.21
CA VAL A 85 -24.37 -17.21 26.02
C VAL A 85 -24.66 -16.49 27.36
N ALA A 86 -24.85 -17.27 28.39
CA ALA A 86 -24.89 -16.76 29.76
C ALA A 86 -23.53 -16.16 30.14
N PRO A 87 -23.48 -15.02 30.88
CA PRO A 87 -22.22 -14.46 31.35
C PRO A 87 -21.60 -15.37 32.39
N GLY A 88 -20.60 -16.14 31.98
CA GLY A 88 -19.78 -16.92 32.90
C GLY A 88 -18.88 -15.99 33.72
N THR A 89 -19.24 -15.69 34.93
CA THR A 89 -18.42 -15.03 35.94
C THR A 89 -17.44 -16.03 36.55
N GLY A 90 -16.23 -16.12 35.94
CA GLY A 90 -15.10 -16.78 36.57
C GLY A 90 -13.80 -16.32 35.86
N PRO A 91 -12.72 -15.98 36.61
CA PRO A 91 -11.47 -15.68 36.01
C PRO A 91 -10.92 -16.98 35.37
N VAL A 92 -11.00 -17.05 34.07
CA VAL A 92 -10.23 -18.05 33.31
C VAL A 92 -8.77 -17.66 33.49
N ALA A 93 -7.95 -18.54 34.07
CA ALA A 93 -6.52 -18.40 34.18
C ALA A 93 -5.91 -18.30 32.78
N GLY A 94 -5.90 -17.09 32.19
CA GLY A 94 -5.15 -16.76 31.00
C GLY A 94 -3.67 -16.95 31.31
N SER A 95 -2.90 -17.48 30.38
CA SER A 95 -1.45 -17.59 30.52
C SER A 95 -0.87 -16.22 30.90
N SER A 96 -0.31 -16.11 32.10
CA SER A 96 0.18 -14.85 32.68
C SER A 96 1.54 -14.39 32.14
N GLY A 97 2.13 -15.15 31.21
CA GLY A 97 3.44 -14.86 30.64
C GLY A 97 3.43 -13.79 29.52
N PRO A 98 4.61 -13.29 29.15
CA PRO A 98 4.76 -12.38 28.01
C PRO A 98 4.15 -12.95 26.73
N ILE A 99 3.68 -12.07 25.85
CA ILE A 99 3.22 -12.44 24.51
C ILE A 99 4.32 -12.10 23.52
N LYS A 100 4.79 -13.11 22.77
CA LYS A 100 5.75 -12.92 21.70
C LYS A 100 5.01 -12.42 20.45
N VAL A 101 5.31 -11.19 19.99
CA VAL A 101 4.67 -10.54 18.84
C VAL A 101 5.71 -10.15 17.81
N GLY A 102 5.44 -10.49 16.55
CA GLY A 102 6.27 -10.10 15.42
C GLY A 102 5.99 -8.67 14.96
N PHE A 103 7.04 -7.92 14.67
CA PHE A 103 6.95 -6.56 14.13
C PHE A 103 7.77 -6.49 12.85
N MET A 104 7.06 -6.29 11.72
CA MET A 104 7.65 -6.20 10.39
C MET A 104 7.52 -4.78 9.86
N TYR A 105 8.64 -4.16 9.46
CA TYR A 105 8.68 -2.78 9.01
C TYR A 105 9.74 -2.56 7.92
N SER A 106 9.59 -1.50 7.13
CA SER A 106 10.62 -1.06 6.19
C SER A 106 11.64 -0.15 6.87
N VAL A 107 12.90 -0.34 6.50
CA VAL A 107 14.03 0.56 6.83
C VAL A 107 14.44 1.28 5.55
N ASN A 108 14.49 2.59 5.60
CA ASN A 108 14.93 3.37 4.46
C ASN A 108 16.43 3.69 4.56
N ASP A 109 17.22 2.70 4.26
CA ASP A 109 18.67 2.79 4.22
C ASP A 109 19.23 3.12 2.82
N ALA A 110 18.41 3.10 1.77
CA ALA A 110 18.82 3.49 0.43
C ALA A 110 19.24 4.96 0.37
N ALA A 111 18.56 5.83 1.12
CA ALA A 111 18.90 7.24 1.19
C ALA A 111 20.23 7.48 1.92
N GLU A 112 20.51 6.74 3.00
CA GLU A 112 21.80 6.77 3.70
C GLU A 112 22.93 6.31 2.78
N THR A 113 22.69 5.22 2.02
CA THR A 113 23.66 4.70 1.03
C THR A 113 23.92 5.72 -0.09
N ALA A 114 22.92 6.51 -0.49
CA ALA A 114 23.04 7.58 -1.47
C ALA A 114 23.66 8.87 -0.90
N GLY A 115 24.05 8.89 0.38
CA GLY A 115 24.60 10.08 1.05
C GLY A 115 23.57 11.17 1.31
N VAL A 116 22.29 10.85 1.27
CA VAL A 116 21.19 11.75 1.61
C VAL A 116 20.91 11.61 3.10
N ASP A 117 21.15 12.67 3.86
CA ASP A 117 20.86 12.71 5.30
C ASP A 117 19.34 12.70 5.53
N ASN A 118 18.80 11.50 5.73
CA ASN A 118 17.40 11.26 6.10
C ASN A 118 17.23 11.22 7.61
N ASN A 119 17.71 12.19 8.30
CA ASN A 119 17.64 12.29 9.77
C ASN A 119 16.17 12.42 10.27
N THR A 120 15.25 11.64 9.70
CA THR A 120 13.89 11.53 10.19
C THR A 120 13.84 10.45 11.25
N SER A 121 13.69 10.87 12.51
CA SER A 121 13.46 9.96 13.63
C SER A 121 12.13 9.20 13.49
N ILE A 122 11.27 9.60 12.55
CA ILE A 122 9.95 9.04 12.33
C ILE A 122 9.99 8.07 11.13
N ASN A 123 10.04 6.79 11.44
CA ASN A 123 9.90 5.68 10.50
C ASN A 123 9.15 4.54 11.18
N GLY A 124 8.65 3.58 10.41
CA GLY A 124 7.83 2.48 10.94
C GLY A 124 8.51 1.73 12.09
N GLY A 125 9.80 1.44 11.98
CA GLY A 125 10.54 0.71 13.01
C GLY A 125 10.67 1.50 14.33
N ASN A 126 10.95 2.80 14.26
CA ASN A 126 11.06 3.65 15.46
C ASN A 126 9.70 3.85 16.12
N VAL A 127 8.63 4.01 15.33
CA VAL A 127 7.25 4.09 15.83
C VAL A 127 6.86 2.77 16.52
N MET A 128 7.14 1.61 15.92
CA MET A 128 6.88 0.30 16.54
C MET A 128 7.61 0.14 17.87
N ARG A 129 8.90 0.49 17.94
CA ARG A 129 9.67 0.41 19.19
C ARG A 129 9.12 1.35 20.26
N ALA A 130 8.73 2.57 19.88
CA ALA A 130 8.13 3.53 20.79
C ALA A 130 6.80 3.02 21.35
N LEU A 131 5.93 2.48 20.50
CA LEU A 131 4.65 1.91 20.94
C LEU A 131 4.86 0.68 21.83
N VAL A 132 5.76 -0.26 21.47
CA VAL A 132 6.10 -1.41 22.32
C VAL A 132 6.57 -0.95 23.71
N ALA A 133 7.44 0.05 23.77
CA ALA A 133 7.91 0.59 25.05
C ALA A 133 6.78 1.21 25.86
N SER A 134 5.91 2.03 25.22
CA SER A 134 4.74 2.65 25.88
C SER A 134 3.75 1.60 26.39
N TYR A 135 3.36 0.65 25.55
CA TYR A 135 2.45 -0.43 25.96
C TYR A 135 3.04 -1.27 27.10
N ASN A 136 4.33 -1.62 27.04
CA ASN A 136 4.98 -2.40 28.12
C ASN A 136 5.06 -1.61 29.42
N HIS A 137 5.21 -0.30 29.39
CA HIS A 137 5.13 0.56 30.57
C HIS A 137 3.74 0.56 31.19
N GLU A 138 2.69 0.42 30.36
CA GLU A 138 1.28 0.39 30.77
C GLU A 138 0.78 -1.04 31.07
N GLY A 139 1.66 -2.05 31.09
CA GLY A 139 1.33 -3.45 31.36
C GLY A 139 1.24 -4.37 30.17
N GLY A 140 1.47 -3.87 28.96
CA GLY A 140 1.46 -4.63 27.70
C GLY A 140 0.08 -4.81 27.08
N PHE A 141 -0.04 -5.74 26.14
CA PHE A 141 -1.30 -6.05 25.49
C PHE A 141 -2.22 -6.88 26.40
N ALA A 142 -3.42 -6.40 26.66
CA ALA A 142 -4.40 -7.01 27.57
C ALA A 142 -3.81 -7.40 28.95
N GLY A 143 -2.88 -6.58 29.46
CA GLY A 143 -2.19 -6.81 30.73
C GLY A 143 -1.03 -7.81 30.67
N ARG A 144 -0.60 -8.20 29.49
CA ARG A 144 0.52 -9.11 29.26
C ARG A 144 1.69 -8.39 28.57
N ARG A 145 2.88 -8.47 29.15
CA ARG A 145 4.07 -7.86 28.58
C ARG A 145 4.32 -8.34 27.16
N ILE A 146 4.67 -7.43 26.27
CA ILE A 146 5.07 -7.72 24.88
C ILE A 146 6.53 -8.16 24.88
N ASP A 147 6.80 -9.34 24.30
CA ASP A 147 8.13 -9.83 23.94
C ASP A 147 8.29 -9.64 22.41
N PRO A 148 8.96 -8.55 21.95
CA PRO A 148 8.93 -8.17 20.56
C PRO A 148 9.97 -8.93 19.73
N VAL A 149 9.55 -9.45 18.59
CA VAL A 149 10.43 -10.03 17.56
C VAL A 149 10.42 -9.11 16.35
N TYR A 150 11.49 -8.35 16.14
CA TYR A 150 11.60 -7.41 15.04
C TYR A 150 12.18 -8.08 13.80
N ALA A 151 11.56 -7.81 12.64
CA ALA A 151 12.07 -8.13 11.32
C ALA A 151 11.92 -6.89 10.43
N SER A 152 12.82 -6.69 9.48
CA SER A 152 12.80 -5.50 8.63
C SER A 152 13.09 -5.84 7.17
N LEU A 153 12.46 -5.08 6.28
CA LEU A 153 12.78 -5.01 4.87
C LEU A 153 13.62 -3.76 4.63
N ARG A 154 14.80 -3.91 4.05
CA ARG A 154 15.67 -2.78 3.72
C ARG A 154 15.34 -2.24 2.34
N SER A 155 15.18 -0.91 2.22
CA SER A 155 14.93 -0.28 0.94
C SER A 155 16.13 -0.38 -0.03
N SER A 156 17.34 -0.60 0.49
CA SER A 156 18.55 -0.87 -0.31
C SER A 156 18.66 -2.32 -0.80
N SER A 157 17.75 -3.21 -0.40
CA SER A 157 17.78 -4.61 -0.83
C SER A 157 17.54 -4.74 -2.34
N ASN A 158 18.29 -5.65 -2.95
CA ASN A 158 18.08 -6.08 -4.33
C ASN A 158 17.31 -7.41 -4.42
N ASP A 159 16.81 -7.93 -3.30
CA ASP A 159 16.02 -9.15 -3.20
C ASP A 159 14.98 -9.01 -2.09
N PHE A 160 13.91 -8.26 -2.35
CA PHE A 160 12.84 -8.07 -1.37
C PHE A 160 12.13 -9.37 -1.02
N GLU A 161 11.92 -10.25 -1.99
CA GLU A 161 11.26 -11.53 -1.76
C GLU A 161 12.11 -12.46 -0.87
N GLY A 162 13.44 -12.51 -1.06
CA GLY A 162 14.35 -13.23 -0.20
C GLY A 162 14.38 -12.68 1.24
N ASP A 163 14.42 -11.35 1.39
CA ASP A 163 14.36 -10.70 2.71
C ASP A 163 13.01 -10.99 3.41
N LEU A 164 11.90 -10.97 2.69
CA LEU A 164 10.57 -11.27 3.22
C LEU A 164 10.41 -12.74 3.60
N ALA A 165 10.98 -13.66 2.80
CA ALA A 165 11.00 -15.07 3.14
C ALA A 165 11.81 -15.33 4.43
N ALA A 166 12.99 -14.70 4.58
CA ALA A 166 13.79 -14.77 5.79
C ALA A 166 13.05 -14.17 7.01
N ALA A 167 12.36 -13.04 6.82
CA ALA A 167 11.54 -12.44 7.86
C ALA A 167 10.41 -13.38 8.29
N CYS A 168 9.71 -14.00 7.35
CA CYS A 168 8.66 -14.97 7.68
C CYS A 168 9.21 -16.17 8.47
N ALA A 169 10.32 -16.77 8.05
CA ALA A 169 10.96 -17.87 8.77
C ALA A 169 11.31 -17.45 10.21
N LYS A 170 11.96 -16.30 10.37
CA LYS A 170 12.29 -15.73 11.69
C LYS A 170 11.07 -15.57 12.59
N LEU A 171 9.97 -15.07 12.05
CA LEU A 171 8.77 -14.79 12.83
C LEU A 171 8.01 -16.08 13.19
N THR A 172 7.87 -17.00 12.23
CA THR A 172 6.99 -18.18 12.38
C THR A 172 7.73 -19.43 12.85
N GLN A 173 8.91 -19.71 12.32
CA GLN A 173 9.66 -20.94 12.60
C GLN A 173 10.60 -20.79 13.80
N ASP A 174 11.39 -19.72 13.84
CA ASP A 174 12.40 -19.55 14.89
C ASP A 174 11.77 -19.01 16.19
N ASN A 175 10.75 -18.17 16.08
CA ASN A 175 10.20 -17.46 17.24
C ASN A 175 8.75 -17.80 17.57
N HIS A 176 7.97 -18.42 16.68
CA HIS A 176 6.58 -18.81 16.91
C HIS A 176 5.73 -17.67 17.48
N VAL A 177 5.74 -16.50 16.81
CA VAL A 177 5.01 -15.32 17.28
C VAL A 177 3.51 -15.55 17.26
N ALA A 178 2.80 -14.99 18.24
CA ALA A 178 1.33 -15.11 18.35
C ALA A 178 0.58 -14.35 17.25
N ALA A 179 1.17 -13.25 16.76
CA ALA A 179 0.68 -12.45 15.65
C ALA A 179 1.82 -11.63 15.05
N VAL A 180 1.60 -11.08 13.84
CA VAL A 180 2.50 -10.13 13.21
C VAL A 180 1.78 -8.80 13.01
N ILE A 181 2.41 -7.71 13.43
CA ILE A 181 2.04 -6.33 13.09
C ILE A 181 3.00 -5.88 11.99
N SER A 182 2.46 -5.48 10.83
CA SER A 182 3.24 -5.17 9.63
C SER A 182 2.97 -3.74 9.13
N ALA A 183 4.04 -3.03 8.79
CA ALA A 183 4.01 -1.73 8.11
C ALA A 183 5.23 -1.66 7.18
N ILE A 184 5.21 -2.44 6.09
CA ILE A 184 6.33 -2.57 5.15
C ILE A 184 6.19 -1.70 3.91
N GLY A 185 5.01 -1.11 3.66
CA GLY A 185 4.77 -0.20 2.55
C GLY A 185 4.77 -0.85 1.17
N LEU A 186 4.74 -2.18 1.10
CA LEU A 186 4.56 -2.94 -0.14
C LEU A 186 3.73 -4.19 0.10
N TYR A 187 3.11 -4.72 -0.95
CA TYR A 187 2.39 -5.98 -0.91
C TYR A 187 3.27 -7.11 -1.45
N SER A 188 3.39 -8.20 -0.68
CA SER A 188 4.04 -9.43 -1.12
C SER A 188 3.12 -10.62 -0.87
N GLU A 189 2.66 -11.25 -1.95
CA GLU A 189 1.83 -12.45 -1.88
C GLU A 189 2.55 -13.59 -1.16
N SER A 190 3.85 -13.76 -1.43
CA SER A 190 4.67 -14.82 -0.84
C SER A 190 4.81 -14.69 0.68
N PHE A 191 4.99 -13.46 1.18
CA PHE A 191 5.09 -13.19 2.61
C PHE A 191 3.78 -13.50 3.34
N TYR A 192 2.64 -13.03 2.83
CA TYR A 192 1.34 -13.30 3.43
C TYR A 192 0.93 -14.77 3.30
N ALA A 193 1.28 -15.44 2.20
CA ALA A 193 1.10 -16.89 2.04
C ALA A 193 1.90 -17.69 3.08
N CYS A 194 3.15 -17.29 3.36
CA CYS A 194 3.96 -17.90 4.39
C CYS A 194 3.33 -17.76 5.79
N LEU A 195 2.86 -16.57 6.16
CA LEU A 195 2.16 -16.31 7.42
C LEU A 195 0.83 -17.08 7.51
N ALA A 196 0.09 -17.17 6.41
CA ALA A 196 -1.15 -17.95 6.34
C ALA A 196 -0.90 -19.44 6.52
N LYS A 197 0.14 -19.99 5.89
CA LYS A 197 0.53 -21.40 6.02
C LYS A 197 0.91 -21.77 7.46
N SER A 198 1.52 -20.85 8.19
CA SER A 198 1.83 -21.05 9.62
C SER A 198 0.63 -20.79 10.54
N GLY A 199 -0.49 -20.32 10.02
CA GLY A 199 -1.67 -19.94 10.78
C GLY A 199 -1.50 -18.65 11.59
N THR A 200 -0.41 -17.90 11.39
CA THR A 200 -0.08 -16.70 12.15
C THR A 200 -0.97 -15.53 11.72
N PRO A 201 -1.80 -14.94 12.61
CA PRO A 201 -2.56 -13.73 12.30
C PRO A 201 -1.63 -12.56 11.96
N VAL A 202 -2.04 -11.76 10.97
CA VAL A 202 -1.30 -10.58 10.55
C VAL A 202 -2.24 -9.37 10.49
N ILE A 203 -1.77 -8.25 11.03
CA ILE A 203 -2.45 -6.96 10.94
C ILE A 203 -1.49 -6.01 10.22
N ALA A 204 -1.85 -5.66 8.98
CA ALA A 204 -1.04 -4.79 8.13
C ALA A 204 -1.65 -3.39 8.06
N GLY A 205 -0.84 -2.36 8.32
CA GLY A 205 -1.28 -0.98 8.42
C GLY A 205 -1.41 -0.24 7.10
N ASP A 206 -0.75 -0.69 6.04
CA ASP A 206 -0.62 0.09 4.80
C ASP A 206 -0.88 -0.70 3.51
N THR A 207 -1.28 -1.95 3.62
CA THR A 207 -1.38 -2.86 2.47
C THR A 207 -2.77 -3.48 2.37
N GLY A 208 -3.38 -3.44 1.19
CA GLY A 208 -4.63 -4.15 0.89
C GLY A 208 -4.39 -5.27 -0.12
N PRO A 209 -4.89 -6.50 0.12
CA PRO A 209 -4.90 -7.56 -0.87
C PRO A 209 -5.90 -7.28 -1.99
N ASP A 210 -5.88 -8.09 -3.05
CA ASP A 210 -7.04 -8.22 -3.93
C ASP A 210 -8.06 -9.20 -3.35
N LEU A 211 -9.19 -9.36 -4.02
CA LEU A 211 -10.26 -10.26 -3.57
C LEU A 211 -9.82 -11.74 -3.58
N TYR A 212 -8.91 -12.11 -4.49
CA TYR A 212 -8.37 -13.48 -4.56
C TYR A 212 -7.50 -13.77 -3.33
N ASP A 213 -6.54 -12.92 -3.04
CA ASP A 213 -5.63 -13.07 -1.90
C ASP A 213 -6.37 -12.90 -0.57
N ALA A 214 -7.37 -12.03 -0.52
CA ALA A 214 -8.23 -11.89 0.64
C ALA A 214 -8.93 -13.19 1.03
N ARG A 215 -9.31 -14.01 0.05
CA ARG A 215 -9.89 -15.35 0.29
C ARG A 215 -8.83 -16.37 0.67
N ALA A 216 -7.65 -16.28 0.05
CA ALA A 216 -6.53 -17.19 0.34
C ALA A 216 -5.90 -16.94 1.71
N PHE A 217 -5.92 -15.69 2.20
CA PHE A 217 -5.28 -15.27 3.46
C PHE A 217 -6.30 -14.77 4.48
N PRO A 218 -7.15 -15.64 5.05
CA PRO A 218 -8.20 -15.24 6.00
C PRO A 218 -7.64 -14.69 7.34
N ASN A 219 -6.36 -14.92 7.60
CA ASN A 219 -5.60 -14.43 8.76
C ASN A 219 -5.00 -13.02 8.56
N LEU A 220 -5.11 -12.41 7.36
CA LEU A 220 -4.67 -11.05 7.07
C LEU A 220 -5.79 -10.04 7.37
N PHE A 221 -5.50 -9.02 8.16
CA PHE A 221 -6.38 -7.90 8.52
C PHE A 221 -5.70 -6.60 8.08
N THR A 222 -6.44 -5.75 7.36
CA THR A 222 -5.93 -4.49 6.79
C THR A 222 -6.86 -3.32 7.12
N PRO A 223 -6.89 -2.87 8.42
CA PRO A 223 -7.88 -1.87 8.88
C PRO A 223 -7.78 -0.53 8.14
N ASP A 224 -6.62 -0.22 7.59
CA ASP A 224 -6.30 1.08 6.98
C ASP A 224 -6.42 1.07 5.45
N SER A 225 -6.74 -0.09 4.86
CA SER A 225 -6.74 -0.26 3.41
C SER A 225 -7.97 -1.02 2.93
N MET A 226 -8.47 -0.67 1.75
CA MET A 226 -9.49 -1.44 1.03
C MET A 226 -8.87 -2.53 0.18
N LEU A 227 -9.67 -3.54 -0.21
CA LEU A 227 -9.27 -4.45 -1.28
C LEU A 227 -8.97 -3.67 -2.56
N GLY A 228 -7.94 -4.08 -3.28
CA GLY A 228 -7.56 -3.43 -4.54
C GLY A 228 -8.70 -3.38 -5.56
N ASP A 229 -9.50 -4.45 -5.62
CA ASP A 229 -10.72 -4.54 -6.44
C ASP A 229 -11.73 -3.44 -6.10
N THR A 230 -12.08 -3.33 -4.84
CA THR A 230 -13.05 -2.34 -4.34
C THR A 230 -12.52 -0.92 -4.51
N ARG A 231 -11.24 -0.70 -4.24
CA ARG A 231 -10.60 0.61 -4.40
C ARG A 231 -10.76 1.17 -5.81
N VAL A 232 -10.41 0.38 -6.83
CA VAL A 232 -10.47 0.88 -8.21
C VAL A 232 -11.91 1.11 -8.68
N ILE A 233 -12.86 0.30 -8.20
CA ILE A 233 -14.30 0.49 -8.48
C ILE A 233 -14.79 1.78 -7.84
N GLU A 234 -14.61 1.98 -6.55
CA GLU A 234 -15.05 3.18 -5.83
C GLU A 234 -14.45 4.47 -6.44
N VAL A 235 -13.16 4.42 -6.83
CA VAL A 235 -12.53 5.57 -7.48
C VAL A 235 -13.23 5.93 -8.79
N VAL A 236 -13.43 4.99 -9.71
CA VAL A 236 -14.01 5.32 -11.02
C VAL A 236 -15.50 5.63 -10.93
N GLU A 237 -16.27 4.96 -10.07
CA GLU A 237 -17.69 5.24 -9.85
C GLU A 237 -17.92 6.63 -9.27
N ARG A 238 -17.20 7.00 -8.20
CA ARG A 238 -17.33 8.33 -7.57
C ARG A 238 -16.88 9.45 -8.51
N LEU A 239 -15.77 9.25 -9.24
CA LEU A 239 -15.31 10.22 -10.23
C LEU A 239 -16.30 10.35 -11.39
N HIS A 240 -16.94 9.26 -11.81
CA HIS A 240 -18.00 9.29 -12.82
C HIS A 240 -19.26 10.00 -12.30
N ALA A 241 -19.74 9.66 -11.12
CA ALA A 241 -20.88 10.30 -10.48
C ALA A 241 -20.68 11.82 -10.27
N SER A 242 -19.44 12.26 -10.03
CA SER A 242 -19.08 13.67 -9.92
C SER A 242 -19.04 14.41 -11.26
N GLY A 243 -19.17 13.72 -12.38
CA GLY A 243 -19.03 14.27 -13.73
C GLY A 243 -17.60 14.58 -14.16
N TRP A 244 -16.58 14.25 -13.33
CA TRP A 244 -15.18 14.46 -13.71
C TRP A 244 -14.69 13.40 -14.71
N LEU A 245 -15.21 12.19 -14.61
CA LEU A 245 -15.00 11.10 -15.54
C LEU A 245 -16.28 10.85 -16.32
N SER A 246 -16.21 10.76 -17.66
CA SER A 246 -17.37 10.65 -18.52
C SER A 246 -17.11 9.72 -19.72
N THR A 247 -18.16 9.37 -20.44
CA THR A 247 -18.07 8.56 -21.67
C THR A 247 -17.29 9.26 -22.81
N ARG A 248 -17.00 10.55 -22.69
CA ARG A 248 -16.16 11.30 -23.65
C ARG A 248 -14.68 11.16 -23.35
N ASP A 249 -14.34 10.73 -22.14
CA ASP A 249 -12.96 10.57 -21.73
C ASP A 249 -12.35 9.30 -22.33
N LYS A 250 -11.06 9.37 -22.61
CA LYS A 250 -10.23 8.25 -23.04
C LYS A 250 -9.29 7.90 -21.90
N MET A 251 -9.54 6.77 -21.27
CA MET A 251 -8.75 6.33 -20.12
C MET A 251 -7.43 5.69 -20.58
N GLY A 252 -6.31 6.12 -19.98
CA GLY A 252 -5.06 5.39 -19.91
C GLY A 252 -4.98 4.67 -18.59
N VAL A 253 -4.57 3.40 -18.60
CA VAL A 253 -4.39 2.62 -17.39
C VAL A 253 -2.94 2.20 -17.27
N VAL A 254 -2.29 2.59 -16.18
CA VAL A 254 -0.96 2.12 -15.82
C VAL A 254 -1.12 0.99 -14.82
N ILE A 255 -0.71 -0.22 -15.20
CA ILE A 255 -0.89 -1.45 -14.44
C ILE A 255 0.50 -2.01 -14.16
N GLU A 256 0.97 -1.91 -12.95
CA GLU A 256 2.23 -2.55 -12.58
C GLU A 256 2.16 -4.06 -12.82
N ASP A 257 3.17 -4.64 -13.49
CA ASP A 257 3.15 -6.03 -13.96
C ASP A 257 3.39 -7.05 -12.82
N CYS A 258 2.66 -6.87 -11.72
CA CYS A 258 2.55 -7.84 -10.64
C CYS A 258 1.26 -8.65 -10.81
N PRO A 259 1.24 -9.96 -10.49
CA PRO A 259 0.05 -10.79 -10.66
C PRO A 259 -1.22 -10.22 -10.02
N ILE A 260 -1.11 -9.65 -8.82
CA ILE A 260 -2.22 -9.02 -8.11
C ILE A 260 -2.82 -7.84 -8.90
N ASN A 261 -1.98 -6.97 -9.48
CA ASN A 261 -2.44 -5.80 -10.20
C ASN A 261 -3.09 -6.18 -11.53
N GLN A 262 -2.58 -7.22 -12.19
CA GLN A 262 -3.20 -7.79 -13.39
C GLN A 262 -4.59 -8.37 -13.08
N ARG A 263 -4.76 -9.07 -11.94
CA ARG A 263 -6.05 -9.60 -11.49
C ARG A 263 -7.04 -8.45 -11.20
N ILE A 264 -6.62 -7.41 -10.47
CA ILE A 264 -7.45 -6.23 -10.15
C ILE A 264 -7.91 -5.53 -11.45
N TYR A 265 -7.00 -5.33 -12.39
CA TYR A 265 -7.38 -4.72 -13.67
C TYR A 265 -8.38 -5.58 -14.44
N ALA A 266 -8.07 -6.86 -14.63
CA ALA A 266 -8.87 -7.74 -15.47
C ALA A 266 -10.25 -8.03 -14.89
N ASN A 267 -10.34 -8.23 -13.56
CA ASN A 267 -11.55 -8.70 -12.90
C ASN A 267 -12.43 -7.55 -12.37
N SER A 268 -11.86 -6.37 -12.14
CA SER A 268 -12.57 -5.28 -11.47
C SER A 268 -12.57 -3.98 -12.29
N LEU A 269 -11.41 -3.39 -12.55
CA LEU A 269 -11.35 -2.07 -13.20
C LEU A 269 -11.85 -2.10 -14.65
N ALA A 270 -11.38 -3.05 -15.47
CA ALA A 270 -11.76 -3.10 -16.88
C ALA A 270 -13.25 -3.42 -17.10
N PRO A 271 -13.89 -4.35 -16.35
CA PRO A 271 -15.33 -4.53 -16.38
C PRO A 271 -16.10 -3.27 -15.96
N GLU A 272 -15.64 -2.60 -14.91
CA GLU A 272 -16.30 -1.41 -14.39
C GLU A 272 -16.24 -0.23 -15.35
N LEU A 273 -15.08 0.04 -15.97
CA LEU A 273 -14.96 1.06 -17.01
C LEU A 273 -15.89 0.78 -18.19
N ARG A 274 -16.02 -0.51 -18.60
CA ARG A 274 -16.98 -0.90 -19.65
C ARG A 274 -18.43 -0.65 -19.23
N ARG A 275 -18.80 -0.98 -17.99
CA ARG A 275 -20.14 -0.73 -17.43
C ARG A 275 -20.49 0.76 -17.45
N LEU A 276 -19.52 1.62 -17.15
CA LEU A 276 -19.67 3.08 -17.18
C LEU A 276 -19.58 3.67 -18.61
N GLY A 277 -19.33 2.85 -19.63
CA GLY A 277 -19.16 3.30 -21.02
C GLY A 277 -17.87 4.11 -21.26
N ILE A 278 -16.85 3.95 -20.43
CA ILE A 278 -15.59 4.66 -20.51
C ILE A 278 -14.58 3.85 -21.33
N ALA A 279 -14.06 4.43 -22.39
CA ALA A 279 -13.14 3.76 -23.28
C ALA A 279 -11.71 3.71 -22.69
N VAL A 280 -11.13 2.52 -22.58
CA VAL A 280 -9.68 2.34 -22.33
C VAL A 280 -8.95 2.51 -23.67
N ALA A 281 -8.28 3.65 -23.83
CA ALA A 281 -7.58 3.98 -25.08
C ALA A 281 -6.17 3.38 -25.15
N ALA A 282 -5.53 3.19 -24.01
CA ALA A 282 -4.20 2.60 -23.90
C ALA A 282 -3.96 2.03 -22.50
N THR A 283 -3.11 0.99 -22.43
CA THR A 283 -2.54 0.46 -21.20
C THR A 283 -1.02 0.56 -21.23
N ALA A 284 -0.41 0.67 -20.04
CA ALA A 284 1.02 0.51 -19.83
C ALA A 284 1.23 -0.48 -18.71
N GLN A 285 2.22 -1.34 -18.84
CA GLN A 285 2.53 -2.40 -17.89
C GLN A 285 4.02 -2.31 -17.52
N PRO A 286 4.38 -1.31 -16.64
CA PRO A 286 5.73 -1.28 -16.10
C PRO A 286 5.99 -2.53 -15.28
N GLN A 287 7.26 -2.96 -15.24
CA GLN A 287 7.64 -4.13 -14.48
C GLN A 287 7.21 -4.02 -13.01
N CYS A 288 6.95 -5.18 -12.37
CA CYS A 288 6.64 -5.27 -10.95
C CYS A 288 7.84 -4.79 -10.13
N PHE A 289 7.60 -3.86 -9.22
CA PHE A 289 8.63 -3.36 -8.31
C PHE A 289 8.94 -4.41 -7.24
N GLN A 290 10.12 -5.00 -7.31
CA GLN A 290 10.60 -6.03 -6.39
C GLN A 290 11.93 -5.66 -5.72
N ALA A 291 12.61 -4.63 -6.23
CA ALA A 291 13.86 -4.12 -5.68
C ALA A 291 14.06 -2.65 -6.08
N ILE A 292 14.93 -1.94 -5.33
CA ILE A 292 15.29 -0.55 -5.64
C ILE A 292 15.91 -0.40 -7.05
N SER A 293 16.61 -1.43 -7.50
CA SER A 293 17.22 -1.47 -8.84
C SER A 293 16.21 -1.38 -9.99
N ASP A 294 14.94 -1.71 -9.73
CA ASP A 294 13.87 -1.71 -10.74
C ASP A 294 13.45 -0.29 -11.15
N LEU A 295 13.69 0.71 -10.31
CA LEU A 295 13.25 2.08 -10.56
C LEU A 295 13.79 2.66 -11.88
N GLY A 296 15.00 2.34 -12.25
CA GLY A 296 15.59 2.84 -13.51
C GLY A 296 14.86 2.32 -14.75
N ALA A 297 14.48 1.05 -14.74
CA ALA A 297 13.69 0.42 -15.80
C ALA A 297 12.26 0.99 -15.81
N ILE A 298 11.61 1.04 -14.64
CA ILE A 298 10.26 1.61 -14.49
C ILE A 298 10.21 3.04 -15.02
N SER A 299 11.16 3.91 -14.65
CA SER A 299 11.22 5.29 -15.13
C SER A 299 11.34 5.37 -16.65
N THR A 300 12.16 4.49 -17.26
CA THR A 300 12.31 4.40 -18.71
C THR A 300 11.00 3.97 -19.39
N GLU A 301 10.33 2.98 -18.85
CA GLU A 301 9.05 2.47 -19.34
C GLU A 301 7.94 3.53 -19.27
N MET A 302 7.93 4.34 -18.19
CA MET A 302 7.00 5.47 -18.04
C MET A 302 7.17 6.52 -19.14
N GLY A 303 8.41 6.82 -19.53
CA GLY A 303 8.67 7.70 -20.66
C GLY A 303 8.03 7.22 -21.97
N GLY A 304 8.13 5.92 -22.25
CA GLY A 304 7.48 5.29 -23.40
C GLY A 304 5.95 5.22 -23.25
N ALA A 305 5.44 4.97 -22.07
CA ALA A 305 4.01 4.93 -21.78
C ALA A 305 3.35 6.28 -22.03
N VAL A 306 3.94 7.36 -21.55
CA VAL A 306 3.46 8.74 -21.76
C VAL A 306 3.35 9.07 -23.25
N ALA A 307 4.38 8.76 -24.03
CA ALA A 307 4.36 9.00 -25.48
C ALA A 307 3.22 8.24 -26.18
N ARG A 308 3.03 6.96 -25.84
CA ARG A 308 1.93 6.12 -26.38
C ARG A 308 0.55 6.66 -25.96
N PHE A 309 0.38 7.05 -24.68
CA PHE A 309 -0.89 7.57 -24.18
C PHE A 309 -1.27 8.87 -24.88
N ARG A 310 -0.31 9.78 -25.02
CA ARG A 310 -0.51 11.03 -25.76
C ARG A 310 -0.92 10.78 -27.23
N GLN A 311 -0.26 9.86 -27.91
CA GLN A 311 -0.57 9.49 -29.31
C GLN A 311 -1.97 8.89 -29.44
N ARG A 312 -2.44 8.13 -28.44
CA ARG A 312 -3.78 7.54 -28.41
C ARG A 312 -4.87 8.53 -27.97
N GLY A 313 -4.49 9.76 -27.65
CA GLY A 313 -5.40 10.81 -27.21
C GLY A 313 -6.00 10.54 -25.84
N VAL A 314 -5.27 9.89 -24.93
CA VAL A 314 -5.68 9.69 -23.54
C VAL A 314 -5.92 11.05 -22.88
N THR A 315 -7.04 11.18 -22.18
CA THR A 315 -7.43 12.40 -21.45
C THR A 315 -7.32 12.24 -19.92
N LYS A 316 -7.49 11.01 -19.44
CA LYS A 316 -7.46 10.66 -18.02
C LYS A 316 -6.56 9.44 -17.79
N VAL A 317 -5.85 9.40 -16.67
CA VAL A 317 -4.97 8.29 -16.29
C VAL A 317 -5.37 7.78 -14.92
N ILE A 318 -5.40 6.46 -14.75
CA ILE A 318 -5.55 5.77 -13.48
C ILE A 318 -4.41 4.77 -13.29
N PHE A 319 -4.03 4.55 -12.04
CA PHE A 319 -2.96 3.62 -11.65
C PHE A 319 -3.55 2.39 -10.98
N VAL A 320 -3.00 1.23 -11.27
CA VAL A 320 -3.31 -0.05 -10.62
C VAL A 320 -2.01 -0.60 -10.08
N SER A 321 -1.76 -0.35 -8.80
CA SER A 321 -0.59 -0.83 -8.08
C SER A 321 -0.99 -1.03 -6.61
N GLN A 322 -0.64 -2.18 -6.05
CA GLN A 322 -0.84 -2.46 -4.62
C GLN A 322 0.42 -2.06 -3.85
N ALA A 323 0.25 -1.14 -2.93
CA ALA A 323 1.27 -0.57 -2.05
C ALA A 323 2.32 0.36 -2.70
N GLN A 324 2.51 0.32 -4.03
CA GLN A 324 3.48 1.19 -4.71
C GLN A 324 2.82 2.24 -5.63
N GLU A 325 1.50 2.45 -5.50
CA GLU A 325 0.76 3.37 -6.38
C GLU A 325 1.35 4.78 -6.39
N GLY A 326 1.79 5.28 -5.25
CA GLY A 326 2.45 6.59 -5.17
C GLY A 326 3.75 6.68 -5.98
N THR A 327 4.59 5.63 -5.94
CA THR A 327 5.84 5.57 -6.71
C THR A 327 5.57 5.50 -8.20
N ILE A 328 4.65 4.62 -8.61
CA ILE A 328 4.25 4.46 -10.03
C ILE A 328 3.63 5.75 -10.57
N ALA A 329 2.78 6.41 -9.78
CA ALA A 329 2.20 7.70 -10.15
C ALA A 329 3.26 8.81 -10.25
N TYR A 330 4.22 8.84 -9.34
CA TYR A 330 5.34 9.79 -9.37
C TYR A 330 6.16 9.67 -10.66
N GLU A 331 6.63 8.47 -10.98
CA GLU A 331 7.44 8.23 -12.18
C GLU A 331 6.68 8.58 -13.47
N PHE A 332 5.39 8.25 -13.52
CA PHE A 332 4.56 8.61 -14.66
C PHE A 332 4.36 10.12 -14.80
N MET A 333 4.01 10.81 -13.70
CA MET A 333 3.78 12.26 -13.71
C MET A 333 5.08 13.03 -14.02
N LEU A 334 6.23 12.56 -13.52
CA LEU A 334 7.53 13.11 -13.86
C LEU A 334 7.82 13.01 -15.36
N ALA A 335 7.59 11.83 -15.93
CA ALA A 335 7.76 11.59 -17.37
C ALA A 335 6.78 12.42 -18.21
N ALA A 336 5.52 12.56 -17.77
CA ALA A 336 4.51 13.37 -18.45
C ALA A 336 4.87 14.86 -18.43
N GLY A 337 5.30 15.38 -17.28
CA GLY A 337 5.75 16.75 -17.13
C GLY A 337 6.97 17.08 -17.98
N ASN A 338 7.95 16.18 -18.05
CA ASN A 338 9.13 16.29 -18.92
C ASN A 338 8.78 16.32 -20.42
N GLN A 339 7.69 15.65 -20.81
CA GLN A 339 7.16 15.67 -22.18
C GLN A 339 6.14 16.77 -22.45
N GLY A 340 5.83 17.63 -21.47
CA GLY A 340 4.90 18.74 -21.57
C GLY A 340 3.43 18.29 -21.80
N TRP A 341 3.06 17.10 -21.29
CA TRP A 341 1.72 16.54 -21.40
C TRP A 341 1.06 16.41 -20.03
N TYR A 342 -0.13 16.97 -19.83
CA TYR A 342 -0.79 17.17 -18.55
C TYR A 342 -2.22 16.60 -18.55
N PRO A 343 -2.39 15.27 -18.48
CA PRO A 343 -3.72 14.65 -18.45
C PRO A 343 -4.42 14.88 -17.09
N GLY A 344 -5.67 14.44 -16.97
CA GLY A 344 -6.30 14.30 -15.66
C GLY A 344 -5.88 13.02 -14.99
N TYR A 345 -5.69 13.04 -13.67
CA TYR A 345 -5.31 11.85 -12.89
C TYR A 345 -6.42 11.44 -11.93
N ALA A 346 -6.83 10.18 -12.01
CA ALA A 346 -7.70 9.53 -11.03
C ALA A 346 -6.83 8.93 -9.92
N LEU A 347 -6.94 9.48 -8.72
CA LEU A 347 -6.09 9.14 -7.58
C LEU A 347 -6.91 8.50 -6.45
N SER A 348 -6.21 7.87 -5.52
CA SER A 348 -6.77 7.38 -4.26
C SER A 348 -5.86 7.76 -3.09
N SER A 349 -6.23 7.41 -1.85
CA SER A 349 -5.31 7.56 -0.71
C SER A 349 -4.01 6.78 -0.90
N ALA A 350 -4.06 5.64 -1.64
CA ALA A 350 -2.87 4.86 -1.95
C ALA A 350 -1.90 5.56 -2.91
N SER A 351 -2.35 6.61 -3.62
CA SER A 351 -1.49 7.44 -4.46
C SER A 351 -0.65 8.44 -3.65
N PHE A 352 -0.93 8.64 -2.35
CA PHE A 352 -0.20 9.59 -1.49
C PHE A 352 -0.14 11.01 -2.10
N ALA A 353 -1.29 11.58 -2.46
CA ALA A 353 -1.38 12.82 -3.22
C ALA A 353 -0.63 14.01 -2.59
N THR A 354 -0.66 14.15 -1.25
CA THR A 354 0.09 15.20 -0.54
C THR A 354 1.60 15.03 -0.65
N THR A 355 2.04 13.79 -0.73
CA THR A 355 3.43 13.39 -0.92
C THR A 355 3.89 13.68 -2.35
N LEU A 356 3.11 13.25 -3.35
CA LEU A 356 3.41 13.49 -4.77
C LEU A 356 3.65 14.97 -5.06
N GLN A 357 2.84 15.86 -4.51
CA GLN A 357 2.98 17.30 -4.76
C GLN A 357 4.22 17.93 -4.11
N THR A 358 4.83 17.30 -3.10
CA THR A 358 6.02 17.80 -2.40
C THR A 358 7.31 17.22 -2.96
N GLN A 359 7.22 16.18 -3.79
CA GLN A 359 8.39 15.59 -4.43
C GLN A 359 8.99 16.52 -5.49
N SER A 360 10.31 16.52 -5.56
CA SER A 360 11.04 17.30 -6.54
C SER A 360 10.83 16.77 -7.96
N GLY A 361 10.71 17.66 -8.93
CA GLY A 361 10.70 17.33 -10.34
C GLY A 361 9.30 17.20 -10.97
N VAL A 362 8.25 16.90 -10.21
CA VAL A 362 6.87 16.89 -10.76
C VAL A 362 6.34 18.32 -10.84
N PRO A 363 6.05 18.85 -12.05
CA PRO A 363 5.54 20.20 -12.17
C PRO A 363 4.14 20.33 -11.54
N ALA A 364 3.87 21.43 -10.83
CA ALA A 364 2.55 21.68 -10.22
C ALA A 364 1.38 21.65 -11.22
N ARG A 365 1.67 21.78 -12.52
CA ARG A 365 0.66 21.66 -13.60
C ARG A 365 0.07 20.26 -13.69
N GLU A 366 0.85 19.21 -13.35
CA GLU A 366 0.38 17.83 -13.37
C GLU A 366 -0.83 17.65 -12.46
N PHE A 367 -0.86 18.34 -11.35
CA PHE A 367 -1.92 18.15 -10.36
C PHE A 367 -3.22 18.90 -10.69
N ARG A 368 -3.20 19.90 -11.60
CA ARG A 368 -4.36 20.79 -11.82
C ARG A 368 -5.64 20.06 -12.19
N ASN A 369 -5.53 18.97 -12.92
CA ASN A 369 -6.67 18.15 -13.34
C ASN A 369 -6.78 16.83 -12.55
N ALA A 370 -6.02 16.68 -11.46
CA ALA A 370 -6.09 15.50 -10.63
C ALA A 370 -7.27 15.58 -9.67
N ARG A 371 -7.99 14.48 -9.55
CA ARG A 371 -9.04 14.26 -8.56
C ARG A 371 -8.93 12.86 -7.99
N GLY A 372 -9.42 12.68 -6.78
CA GLY A 372 -9.35 11.39 -6.15
C GLY A 372 -10.48 11.13 -5.17
N VAL A 373 -10.49 9.88 -4.75
CA VAL A 373 -11.33 9.35 -3.67
C VAL A 373 -10.41 8.93 -2.54
N GLY A 374 -10.56 9.55 -1.39
CA GLY A 374 -9.66 9.35 -0.27
C GLY A 374 -10.37 8.90 0.99
N TRP A 375 -9.64 8.17 1.80
CA TRP A 375 -10.05 7.71 3.13
C TRP A 375 -9.00 8.02 4.20
N SER A 376 -7.83 8.51 3.80
CA SER A 376 -6.72 8.86 4.70
C SER A 376 -6.39 10.35 4.61
N PRO A 377 -6.85 11.18 5.55
CA PRO A 377 -6.64 12.61 5.47
C PRO A 377 -5.17 13.06 5.33
N PRO A 378 -4.16 12.48 6.00
CA PRO A 378 -2.79 12.91 5.82
C PRO A 378 -2.21 12.65 4.42
N THR A 379 -2.70 11.61 3.72
CA THR A 379 -2.29 11.32 2.33
C THR A 379 -3.05 12.13 1.30
N ASP A 380 -4.27 12.58 1.63
CA ASP A 380 -5.23 13.14 0.68
C ASP A 380 -5.26 14.67 0.66
N THR A 381 -4.98 15.32 1.81
CA THR A 381 -5.15 16.77 1.95
C THR A 381 -4.02 17.45 2.72
N VAL A 382 -3.57 18.59 2.16
CA VAL A 382 -2.59 19.45 2.87
C VAL A 382 -3.23 20.24 4.01
N LYS A 383 -4.55 20.29 4.07
CA LYS A 383 -5.29 21.07 5.04
C LYS A 383 -5.44 20.30 6.36
N ARG A 384 -4.59 20.61 7.32
CA ARG A 384 -4.56 19.93 8.62
C ARG A 384 -5.88 19.98 9.40
N SER A 385 -6.74 20.99 9.17
CA SER A 385 -8.07 21.04 9.78
C SER A 385 -9.02 19.92 9.29
N ASP A 386 -8.69 19.29 8.18
CA ASP A 386 -9.46 18.16 7.64
C ASP A 386 -8.96 16.82 8.19
N TRP A 387 -7.83 16.81 8.92
CA TRP A 387 -7.28 15.59 9.51
C TRP A 387 -8.09 15.19 10.74
N THR A 388 -8.54 13.95 10.74
CA THR A 388 -9.38 13.44 11.81
C THR A 388 -8.52 13.15 13.06
N MET A 389 -8.80 13.87 14.15
CA MET A 389 -8.17 13.61 15.44
C MET A 389 -9.10 12.74 16.29
N THR A 390 -9.13 11.44 16.00
CA THR A 390 -9.90 10.45 16.78
C THR A 390 -9.31 10.28 18.18
N SER A 391 -10.00 9.52 19.05
CA SER A 391 -9.43 9.10 20.33
C SER A 391 -8.17 8.26 20.12
N THR A 392 -8.19 7.37 19.11
CA THR A 392 -7.05 6.53 18.73
C THR A 392 -5.88 7.37 18.29
N THR A 393 -6.08 8.35 17.38
CA THR A 393 -5.02 9.27 16.94
C THR A 393 -4.38 10.01 18.12
N ARG A 394 -5.20 10.57 19.02
CA ARG A 394 -4.69 11.33 20.19
C ARG A 394 -3.85 10.45 21.11
N GLU A 395 -4.34 9.25 21.43
CA GLU A 395 -3.60 8.35 22.31
C GLU A 395 -2.29 7.90 21.67
N CYS A 396 -2.29 7.53 20.40
CA CYS A 396 -1.07 7.16 19.71
C CYS A 396 -0.04 8.28 19.65
N MET A 397 -0.48 9.48 19.29
CA MET A 397 0.42 10.64 19.26
C MET A 397 0.99 10.95 20.66
N LYS A 398 0.22 10.73 21.72
CA LYS A 398 0.69 10.86 23.09
C LYS A 398 1.76 9.81 23.40
N GLN A 399 1.51 8.55 23.07
CA GLN A 399 2.42 7.43 23.33
C GLN A 399 3.77 7.60 22.60
N VAL A 400 3.75 7.91 21.31
CA VAL A 400 5.00 8.10 20.54
C VAL A 400 5.78 9.32 21.02
N ARG A 401 5.08 10.41 21.41
CA ARG A 401 5.73 11.60 21.97
C ARG A 401 6.32 11.35 23.34
N ALA A 402 5.71 10.51 24.17
CA ALA A 402 6.27 10.11 25.47
C ALA A 402 7.61 9.37 25.31
N GLN A 403 7.80 8.70 24.18
CA GLN A 403 9.05 8.01 23.81
C GLN A 403 10.04 8.91 23.00
N GLY A 404 9.81 10.21 22.98
CA GLY A 404 10.72 11.18 22.35
C GLY A 404 10.51 11.44 20.86
N LEU A 405 9.61 10.72 20.18
CA LEU A 405 9.30 10.99 18.77
C LEU A 405 8.46 12.27 18.64
N ARG A 406 8.68 13.04 17.57
CA ARG A 406 8.00 14.33 17.33
C ARG A 406 7.44 14.42 15.92
N PRO A 407 6.34 13.68 15.60
CA PRO A 407 5.70 13.77 14.30
C PRO A 407 5.30 15.22 13.99
N SER A 408 5.71 15.73 12.85
CA SER A 408 5.52 17.13 12.46
C SER A 408 5.00 17.34 11.04
N THR A 409 5.20 16.37 10.15
CA THR A 409 4.77 16.40 8.75
C THR A 409 3.57 15.48 8.51
N ALA A 410 2.96 15.58 7.32
CA ALA A 410 1.93 14.64 6.90
C ALA A 410 2.45 13.20 6.88
N VAL A 411 3.66 13.01 6.35
CA VAL A 411 4.33 11.72 6.25
C VAL A 411 4.62 11.13 7.61
N ASP A 412 5.12 11.94 8.57
CA ASP A 412 5.31 11.48 9.93
C ASP A 412 4.01 10.96 10.54
N ASN A 413 2.88 11.65 10.29
CA ASN A 413 1.58 11.22 10.80
C ASN A 413 1.14 9.91 10.15
N VAL A 414 1.35 9.75 8.82
CA VAL A 414 1.07 8.47 8.15
C VAL A 414 1.83 7.32 8.80
N TYR A 415 3.15 7.47 9.03
CA TYR A 415 3.94 6.43 9.71
C TYR A 415 3.44 6.11 11.12
N VAL A 416 2.97 7.11 11.87
CA VAL A 416 2.43 6.86 13.21
C VAL A 416 1.09 6.15 13.13
N GLU A 417 0.19 6.61 12.27
CA GLU A 417 -1.20 6.14 12.21
C GLU A 417 -1.29 4.72 11.64
N THR A 418 -0.52 4.40 10.59
CA THR A 418 -0.49 3.04 9.99
C THR A 418 0.11 1.98 10.90
N VAL A 419 1.00 2.38 11.82
CA VAL A 419 1.51 1.46 12.86
C VAL A 419 0.54 1.39 14.04
N CYS A 420 -0.12 2.49 14.37
CA CYS A 420 -0.95 2.60 15.54
C CYS A 420 -2.21 1.75 15.49
N ASP A 421 -2.92 1.81 14.38
CA ASP A 421 -4.17 1.07 14.22
C ASP A 421 -4.00 -0.44 14.44
N PRO A 422 -2.97 -1.12 13.89
CA PRO A 422 -2.66 -2.50 14.22
C PRO A 422 -2.41 -2.77 15.70
N PHE A 423 -1.71 -1.86 16.42
CA PHE A 423 -1.46 -2.01 17.86
C PHE A 423 -2.75 -1.95 18.66
N VAL A 424 -3.56 -0.93 18.42
CA VAL A 424 -4.84 -0.73 19.14
C VAL A 424 -5.81 -1.86 18.84
N LEU A 425 -5.90 -2.28 17.57
CA LEU A 425 -6.78 -3.37 17.16
C LEU A 425 -6.35 -4.70 17.77
N TYR A 426 -5.05 -4.98 17.83
CA TYR A 426 -4.52 -6.20 18.45
C TYR A 426 -4.75 -6.24 19.96
N ASP A 427 -4.51 -5.13 20.67
CA ASP A 427 -4.80 -5.04 22.10
C ASP A 427 -6.30 -5.24 22.41
N ALA A 428 -7.17 -4.61 21.62
CA ALA A 428 -8.62 -4.79 21.75
C ALA A 428 -9.05 -6.24 21.44
N ALA A 429 -8.43 -6.88 20.46
CA ALA A 429 -8.67 -8.28 20.15
C ALA A 429 -8.30 -9.19 21.33
N LEU A 430 -7.13 -9.01 21.92
CA LEU A 430 -6.71 -9.78 23.08
C LEU A 430 -7.59 -9.54 24.32
N ARG A 431 -8.02 -8.29 24.55
CA ARG A 431 -8.97 -7.99 25.63
C ARG A 431 -10.30 -8.74 25.43
N SER A 432 -10.78 -8.82 24.18
CA SER A 432 -12.03 -9.53 23.86
C SER A 432 -11.94 -11.04 24.08
N THR A 433 -10.73 -11.61 24.01
CA THR A 433 -10.44 -13.02 24.25
C THR A 433 -9.84 -13.30 25.63
N ARG A 434 -9.90 -12.32 26.55
CA ARG A 434 -9.34 -12.42 27.91
C ARG A 434 -7.84 -12.74 27.96
N GLY A 435 -7.10 -12.22 26.98
CA GLY A 435 -5.66 -12.42 26.87
C GLY A 435 -5.22 -13.76 26.24
N ASP A 436 -6.16 -14.53 25.69
CA ASP A 436 -5.80 -15.73 24.90
C ASP A 436 -5.17 -15.27 23.57
N ALA A 437 -3.88 -15.61 23.42
CA ALA A 437 -3.06 -15.24 22.26
C ALA A 437 -2.88 -16.39 21.25
N THR A 438 -3.70 -17.44 21.35
CA THR A 438 -3.71 -18.46 20.27
C THR A 438 -4.19 -17.84 18.96
N ALA A 439 -3.69 -18.35 17.84
CA ALA A 439 -4.04 -17.82 16.51
C ALA A 439 -5.56 -17.72 16.29
N THR A 440 -6.31 -18.75 16.69
CA THR A 440 -7.77 -18.79 16.56
C THR A 440 -8.44 -17.74 17.46
N ALA A 441 -7.98 -17.57 18.71
CA ALA A 441 -8.51 -16.57 19.63
C ALA A 441 -8.22 -15.16 19.09
N VAL A 442 -7.00 -14.90 18.63
CA VAL A 442 -6.62 -13.61 18.03
C VAL A 442 -7.50 -13.28 16.82
N GLN A 443 -7.68 -14.21 15.87
CA GLN A 443 -8.54 -14.00 14.72
C GLN A 443 -10.00 -13.71 15.12
N THR A 444 -10.52 -14.46 16.09
CA THR A 444 -11.87 -14.21 16.66
C THR A 444 -11.94 -12.84 17.32
N GLY A 445 -10.95 -12.50 18.12
CA GLY A 445 -10.84 -11.22 18.79
C GLY A 445 -10.78 -10.04 17.83
N LEU A 446 -10.01 -10.15 16.74
CA LEU A 446 -9.91 -9.13 15.69
C LEU A 446 -11.27 -8.87 15.02
N ARG A 447 -12.06 -9.93 14.77
CA ARG A 447 -13.43 -9.80 14.23
C ARG A 447 -14.39 -9.14 15.23
N VAL A 448 -14.24 -9.42 16.50
CA VAL A 448 -15.07 -8.79 17.57
C VAL A 448 -14.67 -7.32 17.73
N ALA A 449 -13.38 -7.05 17.93
CA ALA A 449 -12.87 -5.70 18.15
C ALA A 449 -13.10 -4.79 16.94
N GLY A 450 -12.96 -5.29 15.72
CA GLY A 450 -13.13 -4.53 14.49
C GLY A 450 -14.55 -3.98 14.29
N ARG A 451 -15.58 -4.53 14.96
CA ARG A 451 -16.97 -4.02 14.83
C ARG A 451 -17.16 -2.62 15.44
N SER A 452 -16.33 -2.26 16.39
CA SER A 452 -16.36 -0.95 17.07
C SER A 452 -15.02 -0.23 16.99
N PHE A 453 -14.15 -0.68 16.10
CA PHE A 453 -12.83 -0.09 15.97
C PHE A 453 -12.92 1.32 15.39
N VAL A 454 -12.21 2.24 16.03
CA VAL A 454 -12.07 3.62 15.57
C VAL A 454 -10.64 3.83 15.13
N SER A 455 -10.44 3.93 13.82
CA SER A 455 -9.13 4.09 13.21
C SER A 455 -8.52 5.45 13.53
N SER A 456 -7.21 5.51 13.62
CA SER A 456 -6.44 6.75 13.63
C SER A 456 -6.23 7.31 12.21
N TYR A 457 -6.31 6.46 11.22
CA TYR A 457 -5.95 6.71 9.83
C TYR A 457 -7.13 7.11 8.94
N SER A 458 -8.33 6.58 9.20
CA SER A 458 -9.50 6.74 8.32
C SER A 458 -10.24 8.06 8.53
N VAL A 459 -10.90 8.54 7.47
CA VAL A 459 -11.84 9.66 7.56
C VAL A 459 -12.85 9.40 8.69
N SER A 460 -12.97 10.35 9.62
CA SER A 460 -13.83 10.24 10.81
C SER A 460 -13.52 9.05 11.72
N GLY A 461 -12.43 8.33 11.49
CA GLY A 461 -12.10 7.09 12.20
C GLY A 461 -13.01 5.91 11.83
N ALA A 462 -13.86 6.06 10.82
CA ALA A 462 -14.86 5.06 10.48
C ALA A 462 -14.25 3.85 9.78
N THR A 463 -14.50 2.67 10.37
CA THR A 463 -14.13 1.37 9.78
C THR A 463 -15.33 0.42 9.82
N GLY A 464 -15.29 -0.66 9.07
CA GLY A 464 -16.35 -1.66 9.06
C GLY A 464 -16.01 -2.89 8.23
N PHE A 465 -16.80 -3.95 8.40
CA PHE A 465 -16.69 -5.21 7.66
C PHE A 465 -17.54 -5.21 6.37
N TRP A 466 -17.58 -4.12 5.64
CA TRP A 466 -18.41 -3.96 4.45
C TRP A 466 -17.75 -4.51 3.18
N ASP A 467 -16.42 -4.46 3.09
CA ASP A 467 -15.67 -4.88 1.93
C ASP A 467 -15.43 -6.40 1.94
N HIS A 468 -16.36 -7.15 1.39
CA HIS A 468 -16.34 -8.62 1.38
C HIS A 468 -16.07 -9.27 2.74
N GLY A 469 -16.56 -8.64 3.82
CA GLY A 469 -16.36 -9.11 5.19
C GLY A 469 -14.95 -8.80 5.75
N ARG A 470 -14.21 -7.91 5.12
CA ARG A 470 -12.92 -7.39 5.60
C ARG A 470 -13.10 -6.11 6.40
N LEU A 471 -12.29 -5.95 7.44
CA LEU A 471 -12.22 -4.71 8.18
C LEU A 471 -11.42 -3.69 7.37
N THR A 472 -12.08 -2.63 6.95
CA THR A 472 -11.53 -1.60 6.07
C THR A 472 -12.09 -0.23 6.42
N PRO A 473 -11.53 0.88 5.93
CA PRO A 473 -12.15 2.19 6.02
C PRO A 473 -13.59 2.17 5.49
N ALA A 474 -14.53 2.76 6.24
CA ALA A 474 -15.95 2.76 5.87
C ALA A 474 -16.43 4.09 5.29
N GLN A 475 -15.63 5.14 5.40
CA GLN A 475 -15.95 6.46 4.85
C GLN A 475 -14.83 7.01 4.00
N GLY A 476 -15.22 7.73 2.96
CA GLY A 476 -14.33 8.46 2.07
C GLY A 476 -14.79 9.88 1.81
N ARG A 477 -13.91 10.64 1.19
CA ARG A 477 -14.18 11.97 0.66
C ARG A 477 -13.54 12.13 -0.71
N MET A 478 -14.18 12.92 -1.57
CA MET A 478 -13.53 13.38 -2.79
C MET A 478 -12.45 14.39 -2.45
N PHE A 479 -11.32 14.35 -3.16
CA PHE A 479 -10.29 15.38 -3.08
C PHE A 479 -9.85 15.86 -4.47
N SER A 480 -9.34 17.07 -4.53
CA SER A 480 -8.79 17.65 -5.78
C SER A 480 -7.67 18.62 -5.48
N TYR A 481 -6.82 18.85 -6.46
CA TYR A 481 -5.80 19.88 -6.37
C TYR A 481 -6.40 21.27 -6.54
N VAL A 482 -6.20 22.14 -5.56
CA VAL A 482 -6.68 23.53 -5.55
C VAL A 482 -5.49 24.48 -5.38
N PRO A 483 -4.98 25.09 -6.48
CA PRO A 483 -3.79 25.96 -6.43
C PRO A 483 -3.88 27.08 -5.39
N ALA A 484 -5.06 27.69 -5.26
CA ALA A 484 -5.31 28.76 -4.29
C ALA A 484 -5.16 28.32 -2.81
N GLN A 485 -5.27 27.00 -2.53
CA GLN A 485 -5.07 26.43 -1.21
C GLN A 485 -3.70 25.76 -1.05
N GLY A 486 -2.86 25.84 -2.07
CA GLY A 486 -1.49 25.32 -2.05
C GLY A 486 -1.37 23.81 -2.23
N GLY A 487 -2.46 23.09 -2.61
CA GLY A 487 -2.36 21.66 -2.79
C GLY A 487 -3.69 20.93 -2.87
N PHE A 488 -3.61 19.63 -2.62
CA PHE A 488 -4.79 18.78 -2.56
C PHE A 488 -5.62 19.08 -1.31
N VAL A 489 -6.93 19.16 -1.48
CA VAL A 489 -7.90 19.39 -0.41
C VAL A 489 -9.15 18.56 -0.64
N TYR A 490 -9.83 18.22 0.42
CA TYR A 490 -11.13 17.58 0.32
C TYR A 490 -12.19 18.52 -0.28
N THR A 491 -13.00 17.93 -1.17
CA THR A 491 -14.14 18.59 -1.81
C THR A 491 -15.42 17.79 -1.54
N GLY A 492 -16.46 18.46 -1.06
CA GLY A 492 -17.72 17.79 -0.72
C GLY A 492 -17.71 17.15 0.69
N GLN A 493 -18.84 16.52 1.02
CA GLN A 493 -19.06 15.84 2.29
C GLN A 493 -18.49 14.43 2.29
N PRO A 494 -18.23 13.87 3.47
CA PRO A 494 -17.93 12.43 3.60
C PRO A 494 -19.10 11.59 3.04
N PHE A 495 -18.78 10.44 2.47
CA PHE A 495 -19.73 9.44 2.01
C PHE A 495 -19.33 8.05 2.54
N HIS A 496 -20.28 7.12 2.58
CA HIS A 496 -19.98 5.73 2.89
C HIS A 496 -19.55 4.98 1.64
N PHE A 497 -18.54 4.12 1.79
CA PHE A 497 -18.18 3.15 0.76
C PHE A 497 -19.22 2.03 0.69
N GLY A 498 -19.37 1.43 -0.48
CA GLY A 498 -20.31 0.34 -0.70
C GLY A 498 -21.79 0.76 -0.65
N SER A 499 -22.09 2.06 -0.76
CA SER A 499 -23.46 2.61 -0.72
C SER A 499 -23.91 3.11 -2.10
#